data_6c55468dbfb08696f5015a9864b63368
#
_entry.id   6c55468dbfb08696f5015a9864b63368
#
_cell.length_a   1.000
_cell.length_b   1.000
_cell.length_c   1.000
_cell.angle_alpha   90.00
_cell.angle_beta   90.00
_cell.angle_gamma   90.00
#
_symmetry.space_group_name_H-M   'P 1'
#
loop_
_entity.id
_entity.type
_entity.pdbx_description
1 polymer ?
#
loop_
_entity_poly.entity_id
_entity_poly.type
_entity_poly.pdbx_seq_one_letter_code
_entity_poly.pdbx_strand_id
1 'polypeptide(L)'
;MSKCIAFHSYKGGTGKTTIASNFAALLAKKGYNVFLLDLDVYAPSMQSYFKKEPKKWINDYLYSNAELDDILLDLTPTISEKNYDGAKNKNHANGRLWVAFSNSKKEEIYKLEGGTSGGGGAGKQDTSKIQLLRRFILLREQLISQYDADYIIIDTSPGIRYWSINALAVADTLFLTLKMGDLDIEGTRKMADEIYGSFTKFGAKSYLLLNRVDGYCVPLESFDTKRLSSSASTTGTTKAGTTFTPATTNLIDNTHSISFETGLPTSREHGYSDVIQTLSNNVRMNVISAIPCYCDIQFSRREYLTALEHPGHPFASKVEELIKSMEAI
;
A
#
# COMPACT_ATOMS: atom_id res chain seq x y z
N MET A 1 -2.68 10.17 21.34
CA MET A 1 -2.62 11.27 20.35
C MET A 1 -2.78 10.66 18.98
N SER A 2 -3.77 11.09 18.23
CA SER A 2 -4.07 10.54 16.89
C SER A 2 -2.94 10.84 15.92
N LYS A 3 -2.60 9.90 15.03
CA LYS A 3 -1.59 10.06 13.99
C LYS A 3 -2.23 9.97 12.60
N CYS A 4 -1.99 10.98 11.76
CA CYS A 4 -2.41 10.98 10.35
C CYS A 4 -1.20 10.71 9.45
N ILE A 5 -1.25 9.64 8.66
CA ILE A 5 -0.12 9.12 7.87
C ILE A 5 -0.54 9.03 6.41
N ALA A 6 0.20 9.66 5.52
CA ALA A 6 -0.06 9.58 4.09
C ALA A 6 1.01 8.78 3.35
N PHE A 7 0.55 7.85 2.49
CA PHE A 7 1.37 7.13 1.53
C PHE A 7 1.29 7.80 0.17
N HIS A 8 2.42 8.21 -0.36
CA HIS A 8 2.50 8.90 -1.64
C HIS A 8 3.65 8.36 -2.49
N SER A 9 3.68 8.70 -3.79
CA SER A 9 4.77 8.34 -4.68
C SER A 9 4.81 9.26 -5.89
N TYR A 10 5.98 9.40 -6.50
CA TYR A 10 6.12 10.11 -7.76
C TYR A 10 5.42 9.38 -8.91
N LYS A 11 5.61 8.04 -9.02
CA LYS A 11 5.01 7.20 -10.06
C LYS A 11 3.98 6.22 -9.51
N GLY A 12 3.09 5.76 -10.39
CA GLY A 12 2.18 4.66 -10.13
C GLY A 12 2.90 3.30 -10.03
N GLY A 13 2.22 2.31 -9.45
CA GLY A 13 2.73 0.95 -9.34
C GLY A 13 3.90 0.75 -8.36
N THR A 14 4.12 1.67 -7.43
CA THR A 14 5.11 1.54 -6.35
C THR A 14 4.63 0.66 -5.19
N GLY A 15 3.35 0.26 -5.16
CA GLY A 15 2.77 -0.59 -4.12
C GLY A 15 2.20 0.15 -2.92
N LYS A 16 1.94 1.46 -3.02
CA LYS A 16 1.33 2.27 -1.95
C LYS A 16 0.09 1.62 -1.36
N THR A 17 -0.91 1.34 -2.18
CA THR A 17 -2.20 0.77 -1.77
C THR A 17 -2.03 -0.57 -1.06
N THR A 18 -1.14 -1.44 -1.59
CA THR A 18 -0.83 -2.72 -0.95
C THR A 18 -0.27 -2.52 0.46
N ILE A 19 0.70 -1.61 0.61
CA ILE A 19 1.32 -1.34 1.91
C ILE A 19 0.31 -0.65 2.83
N ALA A 20 -0.38 0.40 2.39
CA ALA A 20 -1.34 1.16 3.19
C ALA A 20 -2.48 0.29 3.71
N SER A 21 -3.07 -0.58 2.86
CA SER A 21 -4.15 -1.49 3.25
C SER A 21 -3.69 -2.52 4.29
N ASN A 22 -2.52 -3.13 4.11
CA ASN A 22 -1.96 -4.08 5.06
C ASN A 22 -1.52 -3.42 6.37
N PHE A 23 -0.95 -2.21 6.30
CA PHE A 23 -0.55 -1.40 7.44
C PHE A 23 -1.76 -1.02 8.31
N ALA A 24 -2.84 -0.52 7.70
CA ALA A 24 -4.08 -0.19 8.39
C ALA A 24 -4.72 -1.42 9.04
N ALA A 25 -4.77 -2.54 8.32
CA ALA A 25 -5.34 -3.79 8.83
C ALA A 25 -4.57 -4.35 10.03
N LEU A 26 -3.22 -4.29 10.01
CA LEU A 26 -2.39 -4.71 11.15
C LEU A 26 -2.54 -3.78 12.36
N LEU A 27 -2.63 -2.47 12.17
CA LEU A 27 -2.90 -1.53 13.26
C LEU A 27 -4.25 -1.83 13.92
N ALA A 28 -5.29 -2.07 13.13
CA ALA A 28 -6.60 -2.44 13.66
C ALA A 28 -6.54 -3.81 14.40
N LYS A 29 -5.79 -4.79 13.87
CA LYS A 29 -5.55 -6.07 14.57
C LYS A 29 -4.83 -5.89 15.91
N LYS A 30 -3.99 -4.87 16.04
CA LYS A 30 -3.30 -4.50 17.29
C LYS A 30 -4.21 -3.78 18.30
N GLY A 31 -5.45 -3.48 17.98
CA GLY A 31 -6.44 -2.89 18.88
C GLY A 31 -6.69 -1.39 18.67
N TYR A 32 -6.14 -0.77 17.62
CA TYR A 32 -6.34 0.65 17.33
C TYR A 32 -7.61 0.92 16.53
N ASN A 33 -8.20 2.11 16.72
CA ASN A 33 -9.23 2.66 15.85
C ASN A 33 -8.58 3.27 14.60
N VAL A 34 -8.73 2.61 13.46
CA VAL A 34 -8.02 2.94 12.21
C VAL A 34 -9.00 3.36 11.13
N PHE A 35 -8.70 4.47 10.48
CA PHE A 35 -9.42 4.99 9.31
C PHE A 35 -8.51 4.95 8.10
N LEU A 36 -8.90 4.19 7.08
CA LEU A 36 -8.17 4.07 5.83
C LEU A 36 -8.93 4.83 4.73
N LEU A 37 -8.30 5.87 4.19
CA LEU A 37 -8.88 6.76 3.21
C LEU A 37 -8.22 6.51 1.85
N ASP A 38 -9.01 6.00 0.89
CA ASP A 38 -8.59 5.89 -0.51
C ASP A 38 -8.77 7.24 -1.18
N LEU A 39 -7.68 7.88 -1.54
CA LEU A 39 -7.65 9.12 -2.29
C LEU A 39 -6.95 8.96 -3.65
N ASP A 40 -6.79 7.72 -4.13
CA ASP A 40 -6.37 7.47 -5.51
C ASP A 40 -7.58 7.49 -6.46
N VAL A 41 -8.06 8.69 -6.76
CA VAL A 41 -9.23 8.90 -7.60
C VAL A 41 -9.00 8.56 -9.08
N TYR A 42 -7.74 8.50 -9.53
CA TYR A 42 -7.41 8.22 -10.93
C TYR A 42 -7.35 6.72 -11.23
N ALA A 43 -6.93 5.92 -10.26
CA ALA A 43 -6.80 4.48 -10.41
C ALA A 43 -7.06 3.75 -9.07
N PRO A 44 -8.25 3.91 -8.47
CA PRO A 44 -8.55 3.32 -7.17
C PRO A 44 -8.49 1.80 -7.27
N SER A 45 -7.69 1.20 -6.42
CA SER A 45 -7.52 -0.26 -6.34
C SER A 45 -7.86 -0.83 -4.97
N MET A 46 -8.07 0.04 -3.98
CA MET A 46 -8.29 -0.38 -2.59
C MET A 46 -9.53 -1.25 -2.42
N GLN A 47 -10.59 -1.01 -3.20
CA GLN A 47 -11.82 -1.80 -3.15
C GLN A 47 -11.58 -3.29 -3.45
N SER A 48 -10.55 -3.63 -4.27
CA SER A 48 -10.20 -5.01 -4.58
C SER A 48 -9.75 -5.82 -3.36
N TYR A 49 -9.15 -5.16 -2.36
CA TYR A 49 -8.68 -5.79 -1.12
C TYR A 49 -9.85 -6.18 -0.20
N PHE A 50 -10.87 -5.35 -0.17
CA PHE A 50 -11.97 -5.48 0.80
C PHE A 50 -13.24 -6.08 0.21
N LYS A 51 -13.41 -6.06 -1.12
CA LYS A 51 -14.55 -6.64 -1.87
C LYS A 51 -15.91 -6.15 -1.35
N LYS A 52 -15.99 -4.88 -0.97
CA LYS A 52 -17.19 -4.21 -0.47
C LYS A 52 -17.45 -2.95 -1.29
N GLU A 53 -18.71 -2.61 -1.45
CA GLU A 53 -19.14 -1.40 -2.13
C GLU A 53 -19.66 -0.38 -1.11
N PRO A 54 -19.20 0.88 -1.19
CA PRO A 54 -19.69 1.94 -0.31
C PRO A 54 -21.07 2.43 -0.78
N LYS A 55 -21.85 3.00 0.13
CA LYS A 55 -23.09 3.71 -0.21
C LYS A 55 -22.82 5.04 -0.90
N LYS A 56 -21.81 5.75 -0.42
CA LYS A 56 -21.30 7.01 -0.90
C LYS A 56 -19.77 6.96 -0.91
N TRP A 57 -19.16 7.81 -1.70
CA TRP A 57 -17.72 7.85 -1.89
C TRP A 57 -17.11 9.02 -1.12
N ILE A 58 -15.82 8.95 -0.81
CA ILE A 58 -15.11 10.06 -0.15
C ILE A 58 -15.19 11.35 -0.96
N ASN A 59 -15.27 11.26 -2.30
CA ASN A 59 -15.52 12.38 -3.20
C ASN A 59 -16.80 13.12 -2.83
N ASP A 60 -17.89 12.40 -2.53
CA ASP A 60 -19.17 13.01 -2.18
C ASP A 60 -19.05 13.85 -0.92
N TYR A 61 -18.36 13.35 0.12
CA TYR A 61 -18.09 14.11 1.33
C TYR A 61 -17.24 15.36 1.04
N LEU A 62 -16.15 15.23 0.28
CA LEU A 62 -15.25 16.33 0.00
C LEU A 62 -15.92 17.44 -0.85
N TYR A 63 -16.94 17.09 -1.63
CA TYR A 63 -17.80 18.06 -2.34
C TYR A 63 -19.04 18.50 -1.56
N SER A 64 -19.18 18.11 -0.29
CA SER A 64 -20.33 18.44 0.57
C SER A 64 -21.66 17.85 0.08
N ASN A 65 -21.62 16.69 -0.59
CA ASN A 65 -22.78 15.94 -1.09
C ASN A 65 -23.11 14.72 -0.20
N ALA A 66 -22.35 14.51 0.87
CA ALA A 66 -22.52 13.43 1.83
C ALA A 66 -21.98 13.83 3.20
N GLU A 67 -22.52 13.22 4.23
CA GLU A 67 -21.98 13.28 5.58
C GLU A 67 -20.93 12.18 5.80
N LEU A 68 -20.20 12.27 6.92
CA LEU A 68 -19.11 11.35 7.21
C LEU A 68 -19.59 9.90 7.37
N ASP A 69 -20.72 9.69 8.02
CA ASP A 69 -21.33 8.35 8.21
C ASP A 69 -21.74 7.68 6.91
N ASP A 70 -22.03 8.46 5.87
CA ASP A 70 -22.44 7.92 4.57
C ASP A 70 -21.29 7.27 3.81
N ILE A 71 -20.05 7.75 4.03
CA ILE A 71 -18.87 7.34 3.30
C ILE A 71 -18.03 6.30 4.02
N LEU A 72 -18.19 6.18 5.34
CA LEU A 72 -17.41 5.24 6.16
C LEU A 72 -18.02 3.84 6.12
N LEU A 73 -17.22 2.88 5.72
CA LEU A 73 -17.60 1.47 5.73
C LEU A 73 -16.87 0.76 6.86
N ASP A 74 -17.61 0.16 7.79
CA ASP A 74 -17.05 -0.65 8.87
C ASP A 74 -16.57 -2.01 8.32
N LEU A 75 -15.27 -2.23 8.32
CA LEU A 75 -14.61 -3.46 7.91
C LEU A 75 -14.02 -4.25 9.09
N THR A 76 -14.35 -3.88 10.31
CA THR A 76 -13.96 -4.60 11.54
C THR A 76 -14.30 -6.09 11.48
N PRO A 77 -15.48 -6.53 10.98
CA PRO A 77 -15.78 -7.96 10.84
C PRO A 77 -14.76 -8.70 9.96
N THR A 78 -14.31 -8.07 8.87
CA THR A 78 -13.33 -8.67 7.95
C THR A 78 -11.99 -8.98 8.62
N ILE A 79 -11.59 -8.20 9.62
CA ILE A 79 -10.37 -8.40 10.40
C ILE A 79 -10.57 -9.52 11.43
N SER A 80 -11.74 -9.56 12.06
CA SER A 80 -12.07 -10.52 13.11
C SER A 80 -12.26 -11.95 12.56
N GLU A 81 -12.85 -12.09 11.38
CA GLU A 81 -13.11 -13.39 10.72
C GLU A 81 -11.82 -14.07 10.24
N LYS A 82 -10.77 -13.31 9.96
CA LYS A 82 -9.49 -13.81 9.42
C LYS A 82 -8.46 -14.21 10.49
N ASN A 83 -8.86 -14.33 11.75
CA ASN A 83 -8.00 -14.90 12.79
C ASN A 83 -7.87 -16.43 12.61
N TYR A 84 -6.93 -16.86 11.78
CA TYR A 84 -6.66 -18.26 11.40
C TYR A 84 -6.05 -19.11 12.53
N ASP A 85 -5.57 -18.52 13.61
CA ASP A 85 -5.11 -19.25 14.77
C ASP A 85 -6.27 -19.46 15.76
N GLY A 86 -6.65 -20.73 15.93
CA GLY A 86 -7.69 -21.18 16.85
C GLY A 86 -7.46 -20.87 18.36
N ALA A 87 -6.61 -19.93 18.67
CA ALA A 87 -6.47 -19.33 19.98
C ALA A 87 -7.50 -18.20 20.11
N LYS A 88 -8.65 -18.51 20.69
CA LYS A 88 -9.62 -17.55 21.20
C LYS A 88 -8.97 -16.74 22.34
N ASN A 89 -8.07 -15.83 22.00
CA ASN A 89 -7.54 -14.87 22.95
C ASN A 89 -8.59 -13.76 23.14
N LYS A 90 -9.48 -13.98 24.11
CA LYS A 90 -10.59 -13.11 24.47
C LYS A 90 -10.17 -11.78 25.12
N ASN A 91 -8.88 -11.47 25.20
CA ASN A 91 -8.37 -10.35 26.01
C ASN A 91 -7.78 -9.18 25.24
N HIS A 92 -7.82 -9.16 23.90
CA HIS A 92 -7.53 -7.94 23.17
C HIS A 92 -8.85 -7.29 22.77
N ALA A 93 -9.10 -6.09 23.26
CA ALA A 93 -10.13 -5.21 22.71
C ALA A 93 -9.84 -5.09 21.20
N ASN A 94 -10.71 -5.69 20.37
CA ASN A 94 -10.54 -5.63 18.93
C ASN A 94 -10.60 -4.17 18.51
N GLY A 95 -9.54 -3.68 17.88
CA GLY A 95 -9.55 -2.40 17.22
C GLY A 95 -10.57 -2.38 16.08
N ARG A 96 -10.79 -1.23 15.50
CA ARG A 96 -11.77 -1.03 14.43
C ARG A 96 -11.05 -0.63 13.15
N LEU A 97 -11.56 -1.10 12.00
CA LEU A 97 -11.15 -0.62 10.69
C LEU A 97 -12.33 -0.03 9.94
N TRP A 98 -12.22 1.25 9.65
CA TRP A 98 -13.14 1.98 8.80
C TRP A 98 -12.45 2.35 7.50
N VAL A 99 -13.14 2.21 6.38
CA VAL A 99 -12.58 2.54 5.06
C VAL A 99 -13.52 3.46 4.32
N ALA A 100 -12.96 4.52 3.71
CA ALA A 100 -13.66 5.36 2.75
C ALA A 100 -13.00 5.20 1.38
N PHE A 101 -13.80 4.84 0.36
CA PHE A 101 -13.32 4.59 -1.00
C PHE A 101 -13.48 5.79 -1.91
N SER A 102 -12.60 5.95 -2.89
CA SER A 102 -12.73 6.95 -3.95
C SER A 102 -13.58 6.48 -5.12
N ASN A 103 -14.24 7.45 -5.75
CA ASN A 103 -14.99 7.28 -6.97
C ASN A 103 -14.15 7.70 -8.19
N SER A 104 -13.85 6.75 -9.07
CA SER A 104 -13.06 6.97 -10.28
C SER A 104 -13.89 7.30 -11.52
N LYS A 105 -15.17 7.61 -11.38
CA LYS A 105 -15.99 8.00 -12.52
C LYS A 105 -15.42 9.24 -13.20
N LYS A 106 -15.47 9.26 -14.51
CA LYS A 106 -14.88 10.31 -15.35
C LYS A 106 -15.35 11.71 -14.97
N GLU A 107 -16.61 11.83 -14.59
CA GLU A 107 -17.23 13.06 -14.13
C GLU A 107 -16.59 13.59 -12.84
N GLU A 108 -16.23 12.67 -11.93
CA GLU A 108 -15.58 13.01 -10.66
C GLU A 108 -14.14 13.48 -10.87
N ILE A 109 -13.40 12.79 -11.74
CA ILE A 109 -12.03 13.19 -12.12
C ILE A 109 -12.07 14.59 -12.76
N TYR A 110 -13.03 14.84 -13.66
CA TYR A 110 -13.19 16.14 -14.31
C TYR A 110 -13.46 17.27 -13.31
N LYS A 111 -14.32 17.05 -12.33
CA LYS A 111 -14.57 18.01 -11.23
C LYS A 111 -13.28 18.34 -10.45
N LEU A 112 -12.46 17.32 -10.17
CA LEU A 112 -11.20 17.46 -9.42
C LEU A 112 -10.15 18.27 -10.18
N GLU A 113 -10.12 18.18 -11.50
CA GLU A 113 -9.19 18.91 -12.35
C GLU A 113 -9.62 20.37 -12.62
N GLY A 114 -10.71 20.80 -11.97
CA GLY A 114 -11.22 22.16 -12.10
C GLY A 114 -12.13 22.37 -13.31
N GLY A 115 -12.63 21.27 -13.86
CA GLY A 115 -13.66 21.30 -14.91
C GLY A 115 -15.00 21.81 -14.36
N THR A 116 -15.25 23.10 -14.46
CA THR A 116 -16.58 23.65 -14.24
C THR A 116 -17.39 23.50 -15.53
N SER A 117 -18.56 22.86 -15.42
CA SER A 117 -19.55 22.80 -16.49
C SER A 117 -20.17 24.18 -16.73
N GLY A 118 -19.37 25.22 -16.98
CA GLY A 118 -19.84 26.60 -17.26
C GLY A 118 -18.85 27.65 -16.79
N GLY A 119 -18.15 28.27 -17.69
CA GLY A 119 -17.55 29.60 -17.74
C GLY A 119 -17.22 30.33 -16.43
N GLY A 120 -16.51 29.71 -15.51
CA GLY A 120 -16.08 30.34 -14.25
C GLY A 120 -14.71 30.99 -14.41
N GLY A 121 -14.62 32.33 -14.25
CA GLY A 121 -13.35 33.06 -14.27
C GLY A 121 -12.36 32.62 -13.19
N ALA A 122 -11.07 32.96 -13.34
CA ALA A 122 -9.94 32.57 -12.49
C ALA A 122 -10.17 32.69 -10.96
N GLY A 123 -10.94 33.66 -10.50
CA GLY A 123 -11.25 33.85 -9.08
C GLY A 123 -12.15 32.78 -8.43
N LYS A 124 -13.00 32.07 -9.21
CA LYS A 124 -13.84 30.98 -8.71
C LYS A 124 -13.04 29.70 -8.48
N GLN A 125 -11.98 29.50 -9.25
CA GLN A 125 -11.12 28.31 -9.18
C GLN A 125 -10.28 28.30 -7.90
N ASP A 126 -9.78 29.46 -7.46
CA ASP A 126 -8.99 29.55 -6.20
C ASP A 126 -9.85 29.35 -4.97
N THR A 127 -11.09 29.84 -4.99
CA THR A 127 -12.03 29.62 -3.87
C THR A 127 -12.37 28.13 -3.71
N SER A 128 -12.56 27.39 -4.83
CA SER A 128 -12.86 25.95 -4.77
C SER A 128 -11.70 25.14 -4.21
N LYS A 129 -10.47 25.53 -4.51
CA LYS A 129 -9.24 24.89 -4.00
C LYS A 129 -9.11 25.02 -2.47
N ILE A 130 -9.33 26.24 -1.96
CA ILE A 130 -9.28 26.50 -0.51
C ILE A 130 -10.41 25.73 0.20
N GLN A 131 -11.60 25.66 -0.41
CA GLN A 131 -12.71 24.88 0.15
C GLN A 131 -12.37 23.40 0.25
N LEU A 132 -11.73 22.83 -0.76
CA LEU A 132 -11.33 21.44 -0.74
C LEU A 132 -10.34 21.15 0.39
N LEU A 133 -9.29 21.98 0.56
CA LEU A 133 -8.35 21.85 1.68
C LEU A 133 -9.07 21.93 3.03
N ARG A 134 -10.01 22.87 3.18
CA ARG A 134 -10.83 22.97 4.41
C ARG A 134 -11.62 21.69 4.68
N ARG A 135 -12.16 21.05 3.63
CA ARG A 135 -12.88 19.77 3.77
C ARG A 135 -11.95 18.63 4.21
N PHE A 136 -10.70 18.59 3.74
CA PHE A 136 -9.71 17.62 4.25
C PHE A 136 -9.36 17.84 5.71
N ILE A 137 -9.20 19.09 6.13
CA ILE A 137 -8.97 19.44 7.54
C ILE A 137 -10.18 19.01 8.38
N LEU A 138 -11.39 19.35 7.95
CA LEU A 138 -12.61 18.98 8.65
C LEU A 138 -12.79 17.47 8.74
N LEU A 139 -12.49 16.72 7.67
CA LEU A 139 -12.53 15.26 7.67
C LEU A 139 -11.62 14.69 8.77
N ARG A 140 -10.37 15.14 8.84
CA ARG A 140 -9.43 14.73 9.89
C ARG A 140 -9.96 15.04 11.29
N GLU A 141 -10.40 16.26 11.52
CA GLU A 141 -10.92 16.70 12.83
C GLU A 141 -12.17 15.91 13.26
N GLN A 142 -13.07 15.62 12.34
CA GLN A 142 -14.26 14.82 12.63
C GLN A 142 -13.90 13.36 12.95
N LEU A 143 -12.97 12.75 12.22
CA LEU A 143 -12.50 11.39 12.50
C LEU A 143 -11.88 11.30 13.91
N ILE A 144 -11.15 12.32 14.31
CA ILE A 144 -10.53 12.38 15.64
C ILE A 144 -11.58 12.61 16.71
N SER A 145 -12.45 13.61 16.53
CA SER A 145 -13.36 14.07 17.61
C SER A 145 -14.64 13.24 17.74
N GLN A 146 -15.14 12.66 16.65
CA GLN A 146 -16.42 11.92 16.66
C GLN A 146 -16.23 10.41 16.71
N TYR A 147 -15.09 9.90 16.23
CA TYR A 147 -14.83 8.46 16.12
C TYR A 147 -13.63 7.98 16.93
N ASP A 148 -12.98 8.86 17.70
CA ASP A 148 -11.80 8.53 18.50
C ASP A 148 -10.69 7.84 17.67
N ALA A 149 -10.42 8.37 16.47
CA ALA A 149 -9.41 7.81 15.59
C ALA A 149 -8.03 7.80 16.24
N ASP A 150 -7.41 6.63 16.36
CA ASP A 150 -6.00 6.50 16.75
C ASP A 150 -5.09 6.76 15.53
N TYR A 151 -5.48 6.20 14.38
CA TYR A 151 -4.75 6.33 13.13
C TYR A 151 -5.66 6.68 11.96
N ILE A 152 -5.23 7.66 11.17
CA ILE A 152 -5.82 7.99 9.87
C ILE A 152 -4.76 7.70 8.82
N ILE A 153 -5.01 6.73 7.96
CA ILE A 153 -4.11 6.29 6.90
C ILE A 153 -4.65 6.76 5.56
N ILE A 154 -3.86 7.51 4.82
CA ILE A 154 -4.24 8.08 3.54
C ILE A 154 -3.44 7.43 2.42
N ASP A 155 -4.11 6.76 1.49
CA ASP A 155 -3.52 6.29 0.23
C ASP A 155 -3.81 7.30 -0.87
N THR A 156 -2.79 7.84 -1.53
CA THR A 156 -2.95 8.94 -2.49
C THR A 156 -2.67 8.53 -3.93
N SER A 157 -3.20 9.28 -4.88
CA SER A 157 -2.79 9.18 -6.29
C SER A 157 -1.31 9.53 -6.46
N PRO A 158 -0.61 8.91 -7.40
CA PRO A 158 0.79 9.21 -7.68
C PRO A 158 0.97 10.59 -8.34
N GLY A 159 2.16 11.14 -8.19
CA GLY A 159 2.57 12.38 -8.85
C GLY A 159 2.08 13.64 -8.17
N ILE A 160 2.47 14.78 -8.75
CA ILE A 160 2.18 16.12 -8.22
C ILE A 160 0.77 16.53 -8.69
N ARG A 161 -0.25 15.94 -8.05
CA ARG A 161 -1.64 16.28 -8.31
C ARG A 161 -2.18 17.16 -7.20
N TYR A 162 -2.96 18.16 -7.56
CA TYR A 162 -3.53 19.08 -6.58
C TYR A 162 -4.31 18.37 -5.46
N TRP A 163 -5.10 17.36 -5.83
CA TRP A 163 -5.84 16.52 -4.90
C TRP A 163 -4.93 15.81 -3.90
N SER A 164 -3.86 15.15 -4.40
CA SER A 164 -2.88 14.47 -3.53
C SER A 164 -2.17 15.47 -2.60
N ILE A 165 -1.80 16.65 -3.10
CA ILE A 165 -1.13 17.69 -2.31
C ILE A 165 -2.00 18.13 -1.13
N ASN A 166 -3.32 18.32 -1.33
CA ASN A 166 -4.23 18.67 -0.23
C ASN A 166 -4.35 17.54 0.80
N ALA A 167 -4.34 16.28 0.35
CA ALA A 167 -4.35 15.13 1.24
C ALA A 167 -3.05 15.04 2.08
N LEU A 168 -1.90 15.34 1.46
CA LEU A 168 -0.62 15.37 2.15
C LEU A 168 -0.56 16.51 3.19
N ALA A 169 -1.20 17.64 2.91
CA ALA A 169 -1.17 18.82 3.79
C ALA A 169 -1.83 18.59 5.16
N VAL A 170 -2.67 17.57 5.31
CA VAL A 170 -3.32 17.23 6.58
C VAL A 170 -2.63 16.08 7.34
N ALA A 171 -1.56 15.51 6.79
CA ALA A 171 -0.86 14.40 7.41
C ALA A 171 0.28 14.86 8.33
N ASP A 172 0.47 14.15 9.44
CA ASP A 172 1.58 14.37 10.39
C ASP A 172 2.85 13.66 9.93
N THR A 173 2.68 12.55 9.21
CA THR A 173 3.78 11.72 8.68
C THR A 173 3.53 11.37 7.22
N LEU A 174 4.55 11.54 6.40
CA LEU A 174 4.52 11.32 4.96
C LEU A 174 5.48 10.20 4.58
N PHE A 175 4.98 9.13 3.98
CA PHE A 175 5.79 8.06 3.41
C PHE A 175 5.85 8.20 1.90
N LEU A 176 7.00 8.57 1.38
CA LEU A 176 7.27 8.67 -0.05
C LEU A 176 7.76 7.33 -0.56
N THR A 177 6.85 6.58 -1.17
CA THR A 177 7.10 5.20 -1.63
C THR A 177 7.72 5.20 -3.02
N LEU A 178 8.84 4.50 -3.19
CA LEU A 178 9.54 4.40 -4.46
C LEU A 178 10.12 3.00 -4.68
N LYS A 179 10.44 2.69 -5.95
CA LYS A 179 11.25 1.55 -6.37
C LYS A 179 12.67 2.02 -6.66
N MET A 180 13.62 1.08 -6.67
CA MET A 180 15.05 1.36 -6.85
C MET A 180 15.47 1.63 -8.31
N GLY A 181 14.55 2.06 -9.19
CA GLY A 181 14.89 2.44 -10.56
C GLY A 181 15.32 3.91 -10.67
N ASP A 182 16.32 4.20 -11.51
CA ASP A 182 16.88 5.56 -11.67
C ASP A 182 15.84 6.63 -11.95
N LEU A 183 14.86 6.33 -12.81
CA LEU A 183 13.76 7.25 -13.12
C LEU A 183 12.80 7.49 -11.94
N ASP A 184 12.66 6.50 -11.06
CA ASP A 184 11.85 6.65 -9.85
C ASP A 184 12.60 7.46 -8.81
N ILE A 185 13.90 7.24 -8.67
CA ILE A 185 14.78 7.97 -7.77
C ILE A 185 14.85 9.45 -8.16
N GLU A 186 15.11 9.76 -9.44
CA GLU A 186 15.21 11.14 -9.90
C GLU A 186 13.90 11.92 -9.77
N GLY A 187 12.77 11.30 -10.16
CA GLY A 187 11.45 11.91 -9.99
C GLY A 187 11.08 12.10 -8.52
N THR A 188 11.46 11.14 -7.66
CA THR A 188 11.24 11.23 -6.21
C THR A 188 12.07 12.34 -5.60
N ARG A 189 13.35 12.48 -6.00
CA ARG A 189 14.22 13.56 -5.57
C ARG A 189 13.61 14.93 -5.88
N LYS A 190 13.17 15.13 -7.13
CA LYS A 190 12.52 16.36 -7.55
C LYS A 190 11.27 16.66 -6.72
N MET A 191 10.43 15.67 -6.47
CA MET A 191 9.24 15.82 -5.63
C MET A 191 9.59 16.15 -4.18
N ALA A 192 10.64 15.52 -3.63
CA ALA A 192 11.10 15.79 -2.28
C ALA A 192 11.56 17.25 -2.11
N ASP A 193 12.33 17.74 -3.06
CA ASP A 193 12.83 19.12 -3.04
C ASP A 193 11.70 20.16 -3.21
N GLU A 194 10.79 19.95 -4.15
CA GLU A 194 9.76 20.93 -4.51
C GLU A 194 8.56 20.94 -3.53
N ILE A 195 8.18 19.80 -2.98
CA ILE A 195 6.93 19.65 -2.23
C ILE A 195 7.15 19.27 -0.78
N TYR A 196 7.87 18.16 -0.52
CA TYR A 196 8.01 17.63 0.82
C TYR A 196 8.80 18.54 1.75
N GLY A 197 9.80 19.25 1.20
CA GLY A 197 10.52 20.27 1.93
C GLY A 197 9.63 21.39 2.50
N SER A 198 8.52 21.69 1.83
CA SER A 198 7.53 22.65 2.33
C SER A 198 6.72 22.06 3.48
N PHE A 199 6.22 20.83 3.36
CA PHE A 199 5.46 20.18 4.45
C PHE A 199 6.30 19.97 5.71
N THR A 200 7.57 19.63 5.57
CA THR A 200 8.50 19.49 6.71
C THR A 200 8.68 20.82 7.46
N LYS A 201 8.69 21.94 6.77
CA LYS A 201 8.72 23.27 7.40
C LYS A 201 7.49 23.57 8.24
N PHE A 202 6.35 22.95 7.92
CA PHE A 202 5.10 23.06 8.67
C PHE A 202 4.92 21.99 9.74
N GLY A 203 5.96 21.17 10.00
CA GLY A 203 5.98 20.19 11.09
C GLY A 203 5.67 18.77 10.70
N ALA A 204 5.34 18.46 9.44
CA ALA A 204 5.18 17.11 8.99
C ALA A 204 6.53 16.37 8.94
N LYS A 205 6.54 15.10 9.38
CA LYS A 205 7.71 14.23 9.25
C LYS A 205 7.65 13.49 7.91
N SER A 206 8.75 13.49 7.15
CA SER A 206 8.79 12.87 5.83
C SER A 206 9.87 11.80 5.74
N TYR A 207 9.53 10.64 5.19
CA TYR A 207 10.43 9.48 5.09
C TYR A 207 10.31 8.81 3.73
N LEU A 208 11.44 8.23 3.27
CA LEU A 208 11.44 7.33 2.13
C LEU A 208 11.01 5.93 2.57
N LEU A 209 10.11 5.32 1.81
CA LEU A 209 9.71 3.94 1.94
C LEU A 209 10.09 3.19 0.66
N LEU A 210 11.17 2.42 0.72
CA LEU A 210 11.60 1.63 -0.42
C LEU A 210 10.71 0.40 -0.55
N ASN A 211 10.22 0.12 -1.75
CA ASN A 211 9.42 -1.07 -2.01
C ASN A 211 9.91 -1.77 -3.27
N ARG A 212 9.73 -3.09 -3.30
CA ARG A 212 10.20 -3.96 -4.37
C ARG A 212 11.71 -3.86 -4.58
N VAL A 213 12.43 -3.76 -3.46
CA VAL A 213 13.89 -3.84 -3.51
C VAL A 213 14.33 -5.27 -3.79
N ASP A 214 15.55 -5.46 -4.33
CA ASP A 214 16.11 -6.79 -4.59
C ASP A 214 16.11 -7.66 -3.33
N GLY A 215 15.76 -8.94 -3.47
CA GLY A 215 16.00 -9.82 -2.35
C GLY A 215 15.14 -11.07 -2.21
N TYR A 216 13.90 -11.15 -2.65
CA TYR A 216 13.11 -12.36 -2.43
C TYR A 216 12.21 -12.70 -3.61
N CYS A 217 12.72 -13.54 -4.51
CA CYS A 217 11.87 -14.49 -5.19
C CYS A 217 11.79 -15.71 -4.26
N VAL A 218 10.63 -15.97 -3.66
CA VAL A 218 10.41 -17.23 -2.93
C VAL A 218 10.57 -18.35 -3.95
N PRO A 219 11.46 -19.36 -3.75
CA PRO A 219 11.56 -20.49 -4.66
C PRO A 219 10.21 -21.17 -4.79
N LEU A 220 9.86 -21.60 -6.00
CA LEU A 220 8.62 -22.31 -6.35
C LEU A 220 8.41 -23.65 -5.59
N GLU A 221 9.27 -24.03 -4.67
CA GLU A 221 9.18 -25.26 -3.88
C GLU A 221 7.95 -25.35 -2.98
N SER A 222 7.22 -24.25 -2.77
CA SER A 222 5.93 -24.27 -2.07
C SER A 222 4.73 -24.58 -2.97
N PHE A 223 4.91 -24.66 -4.29
CA PHE A 223 3.88 -25.16 -5.17
C PHE A 223 3.91 -26.69 -5.13
N ASP A 224 2.91 -27.25 -4.49
CA ASP A 224 2.68 -28.66 -4.31
C ASP A 224 2.67 -29.38 -5.68
N THR A 225 3.84 -29.82 -6.12
CA THR A 225 4.03 -30.62 -7.35
C THR A 225 3.27 -31.95 -7.28
N LYS A 226 2.77 -32.34 -6.10
CA LYS A 226 1.92 -33.52 -5.89
C LYS A 226 0.56 -33.42 -6.57
N ARG A 227 0.05 -32.22 -6.92
CA ARG A 227 -1.20 -32.08 -7.66
C ARG A 227 -1.05 -32.20 -9.17
N LEU A 228 0.16 -32.07 -9.74
CA LEU A 228 0.38 -32.21 -11.17
C LEU A 228 0.68 -33.67 -11.59
N SER A 229 1.07 -34.54 -10.67
CA SER A 229 1.36 -35.94 -10.95
C SER A 229 0.14 -36.88 -10.87
N SER A 230 -1.01 -36.40 -10.34
CA SER A 230 -2.24 -37.21 -10.20
C SER A 230 -3.23 -37.08 -11.35
N SER A 231 -2.97 -36.25 -12.37
CA SER A 231 -3.85 -36.05 -13.52
C SER A 231 -3.32 -36.63 -14.85
N ALA A 232 -2.21 -37.35 -14.83
CA ALA A 232 -1.59 -37.95 -16.03
C ALA A 232 -1.73 -39.45 -16.09
N SER A 233 -2.92 -40.01 -15.76
CA SER A 233 -3.26 -41.40 -16.03
C SER A 233 -4.66 -41.50 -16.64
N THR A 234 -4.79 -41.00 -17.86
CA THR A 234 -5.83 -41.40 -18.77
C THR A 234 -5.20 -41.72 -20.12
N THR A 235 -4.97 -43.00 -20.32
CA THR A 235 -4.57 -43.60 -21.60
C THR A 235 -5.66 -43.40 -22.63
N GLY A 236 -5.42 -42.47 -23.54
CA GLY A 236 -6.19 -42.32 -24.79
C GLY A 236 -5.28 -42.66 -25.95
N THR A 237 -5.43 -43.87 -26.49
CA THR A 237 -4.82 -44.32 -27.73
C THR A 237 -5.41 -43.54 -28.91
N THR A 238 -4.59 -42.71 -29.57
CA THR A 238 -4.85 -42.29 -30.95
C THR A 238 -3.64 -42.66 -31.83
N LYS A 239 -3.95 -43.45 -32.87
CA LYS A 239 -3.04 -43.82 -33.94
C LYS A 239 -2.65 -42.55 -34.75
N ALA A 240 -1.38 -42.23 -34.81
CA ALA A 240 -0.67 -41.73 -35.98
C ALA A 240 0.79 -41.45 -35.57
N GLY A 241 1.71 -42.13 -36.22
CA GLY A 241 3.13 -42.11 -35.89
C GLY A 241 3.83 -40.80 -36.24
N THR A 242 4.49 -40.30 -35.25
CA THR A 242 5.75 -39.51 -35.39
C THR A 242 6.46 -39.58 -34.05
N THR A 243 7.57 -40.30 -34.02
CA THR A 243 8.42 -40.43 -32.86
C THR A 243 9.22 -39.12 -32.69
N PHE A 244 8.91 -38.37 -31.65
CA PHE A 244 9.78 -37.33 -31.13
C PHE A 244 10.57 -37.90 -29.95
N THR A 245 11.88 -38.04 -30.13
CA THR A 245 12.83 -38.32 -29.03
C THR A 245 13.04 -37.04 -28.21
N PRO A 246 12.80 -37.02 -26.91
CA PRO A 246 13.18 -35.88 -26.07
C PRO A 246 14.70 -35.93 -25.87
N ALA A 247 15.35 -34.80 -26.11
CA ALA A 247 16.73 -34.61 -25.76
C ALA A 247 16.91 -34.72 -24.26
N THR A 248 17.68 -35.67 -23.78
CA THR A 248 18.16 -35.81 -22.41
C THR A 248 19.07 -34.65 -22.07
N THR A 249 18.57 -33.66 -21.37
CA THR A 249 19.40 -32.69 -20.64
C THR A 249 19.86 -33.35 -19.36
N ASN A 250 21.17 -33.62 -19.28
CA ASN A 250 21.83 -34.07 -18.05
C ASN A 250 21.64 -32.98 -16.96
N LEU A 251 20.77 -33.22 -16.01
CA LEU A 251 20.72 -32.47 -14.76
C LEU A 251 21.91 -32.95 -13.91
N ILE A 252 22.81 -32.04 -13.68
CA ILE A 252 23.93 -32.22 -12.75
C ILE A 252 23.33 -32.26 -11.35
N ASP A 253 23.43 -33.43 -10.72
CA ASP A 253 23.15 -33.62 -9.27
C ASP A 253 24.16 -32.79 -8.46
N ASN A 254 23.72 -31.68 -7.93
CA ASN A 254 24.41 -30.99 -6.84
C ASN A 254 23.45 -30.89 -5.65
N THR A 255 23.38 -31.99 -4.89
CA THR A 255 22.82 -32.00 -3.54
C THR A 255 23.77 -31.25 -2.60
N HIS A 256 23.68 -29.94 -2.54
CA HIS A 256 24.14 -29.18 -1.38
C HIS A 256 22.93 -28.80 -0.53
N SER A 257 22.79 -29.48 0.60
CA SER A 257 21.92 -29.09 1.71
C SER A 257 22.32 -27.69 2.17
N ILE A 258 21.55 -26.68 1.78
CA ILE A 258 21.67 -25.33 2.31
C ILE A 258 20.82 -25.28 3.56
N SER A 259 21.50 -25.28 4.72
CA SER A 259 20.90 -24.92 6.01
C SER A 259 20.49 -23.45 5.93
N PHE A 260 19.19 -23.20 6.02
CA PHE A 260 18.65 -21.85 6.17
C PHE A 260 18.98 -21.32 7.58
N GLU A 261 20.12 -20.70 7.74
CA GLU A 261 20.30 -19.71 8.78
C GLU A 261 19.60 -18.43 8.33
N THR A 262 18.81 -17.83 9.21
CA THR A 262 18.04 -16.60 9.03
C THR A 262 18.96 -15.37 9.04
N GLY A 263 19.96 -15.36 8.16
CA GLY A 263 20.90 -14.27 7.94
C GLY A 263 21.04 -14.01 6.44
N LEU A 264 20.75 -12.80 5.99
CA LEU A 264 21.18 -12.32 4.69
C LEU A 264 22.71 -12.57 4.53
N PRO A 265 23.18 -13.00 3.35
CA PRO A 265 24.65 -13.17 3.15
C PRO A 265 25.36 -11.85 3.44
N THR A 266 26.28 -11.89 4.38
CA THR A 266 27.03 -10.73 4.91
C THR A 266 27.75 -9.87 3.86
N SER A 267 28.04 -10.41 2.69
CA SER A 267 28.63 -9.66 1.57
C SER A 267 27.65 -8.79 0.78
N ARG A 268 26.33 -9.07 0.86
CA ARG A 268 25.28 -8.22 0.24
C ARG A 268 24.79 -7.12 1.16
N GLU A 269 24.90 -7.30 2.48
CA GLU A 269 24.46 -6.29 3.46
C GLU A 269 25.24 -4.99 3.34
N HIS A 270 26.55 -5.03 3.13
CA HIS A 270 27.38 -3.83 2.97
C HIS A 270 27.00 -3.02 1.71
N GLY A 271 26.83 -3.67 0.56
CA GLY A 271 26.45 -2.99 -0.67
C GLY A 271 25.03 -2.38 -0.62
N TYR A 272 24.11 -3.00 0.11
CA TYR A 272 22.74 -2.51 0.27
C TYR A 272 22.68 -1.30 1.20
N SER A 273 23.42 -1.30 2.31
CA SER A 273 23.54 -0.17 3.23
C SER A 273 24.08 1.09 2.52
N ASP A 274 25.10 0.93 1.68
CA ASP A 274 25.69 2.04 0.93
C ASP A 274 24.71 2.63 -0.09
N VAL A 275 23.91 1.80 -0.75
CA VAL A 275 22.88 2.25 -1.70
C VAL A 275 21.78 3.03 -0.95
N ILE A 276 21.31 2.53 0.19
CA ILE A 276 20.33 3.22 1.01
C ILE A 276 20.87 4.57 1.50
N GLN A 277 22.11 4.62 1.98
CA GLN A 277 22.75 5.84 2.45
C GLN A 277 22.90 6.85 1.32
N THR A 278 23.35 6.41 0.15
CA THR A 278 23.49 7.25 -1.05
C THR A 278 22.13 7.81 -1.48
N LEU A 279 21.08 6.99 -1.48
CA LEU A 279 19.71 7.41 -1.82
C LEU A 279 19.19 8.43 -0.82
N SER A 280 19.36 8.17 0.49
CA SER A 280 18.95 9.07 1.55
C SER A 280 19.62 10.44 1.42
N ASN A 281 20.92 10.46 1.13
CA ASN A 281 21.67 11.69 0.91
C ASN A 281 21.20 12.44 -0.36
N ASN A 282 20.95 11.70 -1.45
CA ASN A 282 20.51 12.29 -2.72
C ASN A 282 19.11 12.91 -2.62
N VAL A 283 18.20 12.28 -1.89
CA VAL A 283 16.81 12.74 -1.72
C VAL A 283 16.68 13.65 -0.49
N ARG A 284 17.69 13.71 0.38
CA ARG A 284 17.68 14.44 1.67
C ARG A 284 16.51 14.03 2.60
N MET A 285 16.17 12.76 2.57
CA MET A 285 15.13 12.15 3.40
C MET A 285 15.63 10.82 3.96
N ASN A 286 15.31 10.56 5.21
CA ASN A 286 15.67 9.28 5.84
C ASN A 286 14.81 8.13 5.28
N VAL A 287 15.44 6.99 5.06
CA VAL A 287 14.74 5.75 4.72
C VAL A 287 14.19 5.13 6.00
N ILE A 288 12.88 4.96 6.08
CA ILE A 288 12.21 4.36 7.26
C ILE A 288 12.17 2.84 7.17
N SER A 289 12.00 2.30 5.98
CA SER A 289 11.94 0.85 5.74
C SER A 289 12.23 0.52 4.28
N ALA A 290 12.69 -0.71 4.05
CA ALA A 290 12.88 -1.28 2.73
C ALA A 290 12.15 -2.63 2.67
N ILE A 291 11.18 -2.74 1.78
CA ILE A 291 10.34 -3.91 1.59
C ILE A 291 10.81 -4.65 0.35
N PRO A 292 11.26 -5.90 0.46
CA PRO A 292 11.68 -6.72 -0.68
C PRO A 292 10.57 -6.95 -1.72
N CYS A 293 10.96 -7.31 -2.93
CA CYS A 293 10.02 -7.77 -3.93
C CYS A 293 9.57 -9.20 -3.59
N TYR A 294 8.27 -9.41 -3.47
CA TYR A 294 7.64 -10.71 -3.28
C TYR A 294 6.86 -11.06 -4.53
N CYS A 295 7.34 -12.03 -5.31
CA CYS A 295 6.77 -12.39 -6.60
C CYS A 295 5.35 -12.93 -6.48
N ASP A 296 5.05 -13.70 -5.45
CA ASP A 296 3.72 -14.24 -5.15
C ASP A 296 2.69 -13.15 -4.89
N ILE A 297 3.05 -12.05 -4.21
CA ILE A 297 2.19 -10.89 -4.05
C ILE A 297 2.09 -10.11 -5.37
N GLN A 298 3.23 -9.86 -6.03
CA GLN A 298 3.26 -9.02 -7.23
C GLN A 298 2.51 -9.63 -8.42
N PHE A 299 2.56 -10.95 -8.58
CA PHE A 299 1.94 -11.69 -9.68
C PHE A 299 0.65 -12.40 -9.26
N SER A 300 0.14 -12.12 -8.07
CA SER A 300 -1.17 -12.63 -7.66
C SER A 300 -2.27 -12.11 -8.59
N ARG A 301 -3.21 -13.00 -8.91
CA ARG A 301 -4.42 -12.62 -9.67
C ARG A 301 -5.46 -11.91 -8.82
N ARG A 302 -5.29 -11.89 -7.51
CA ARG A 302 -6.25 -11.32 -6.56
C ARG A 302 -5.49 -10.48 -5.56
N GLU A 303 -6.03 -9.32 -5.27
CA GLU A 303 -5.59 -8.52 -4.15
C GLU A 303 -6.14 -9.11 -2.84
N TYR A 304 -5.30 -9.19 -1.82
CA TYR A 304 -5.65 -9.69 -0.50
C TYR A 304 -4.79 -9.03 0.57
N LEU A 305 -5.30 -9.08 1.80
CA LEU A 305 -4.58 -8.55 2.94
C LEU A 305 -3.56 -9.58 3.43
N THR A 306 -2.40 -9.66 2.78
CA THR A 306 -1.34 -10.63 3.07
C THR A 306 -1.00 -10.70 4.54
N ALA A 307 -0.92 -9.56 5.22
CA ALA A 307 -0.57 -9.50 6.62
C ALA A 307 -1.62 -10.12 7.56
N LEU A 308 -2.87 -10.23 7.12
CA LEU A 308 -3.93 -10.90 7.86
C LEU A 308 -4.14 -12.34 7.41
N GLU A 309 -4.15 -12.58 6.09
CA GLU A 309 -4.44 -13.89 5.50
C GLU A 309 -3.25 -14.84 5.59
N HIS A 310 -2.03 -14.29 5.57
CA HIS A 310 -0.77 -15.02 5.64
C HIS A 310 0.19 -14.37 6.63
N PRO A 311 -0.10 -14.40 7.95
CA PRO A 311 0.70 -13.68 8.95
C PRO A 311 2.15 -14.17 9.06
N GLY A 312 2.42 -15.41 8.63
CA GLY A 312 3.78 -15.94 8.51
C GLY A 312 4.56 -15.49 7.28
N HIS A 313 3.93 -14.76 6.36
CA HIS A 313 4.60 -14.28 5.16
C HIS A 313 5.62 -13.18 5.49
N PRO A 314 6.84 -13.18 4.91
CA PRO A 314 7.88 -12.18 5.21
C PRO A 314 7.42 -10.73 4.96
N PHE A 315 6.51 -10.50 4.02
CA PHE A 315 5.90 -9.18 3.82
C PHE A 315 5.15 -8.69 5.06
N ALA A 316 4.42 -9.57 5.75
CA ALA A 316 3.71 -9.22 6.99
C ALA A 316 4.69 -8.72 8.06
N SER A 317 5.81 -9.42 8.24
CA SER A 317 6.87 -9.02 9.17
C SER A 317 7.45 -7.65 8.79
N LYS A 318 7.65 -7.36 7.49
CA LYS A 318 8.16 -6.05 7.04
C LYS A 318 7.16 -4.91 7.29
N VAL A 319 5.86 -5.16 7.16
CA VAL A 319 4.84 -4.17 7.51
C VAL A 319 4.78 -3.96 9.04
N GLU A 320 4.97 -5.01 9.84
CA GLU A 320 5.09 -4.87 11.30
C GLU A 320 6.32 -4.08 11.72
N GLU A 321 7.48 -4.30 11.08
CA GLU A 321 8.70 -3.52 11.29
C GLU A 321 8.46 -2.04 10.94
N LEU A 322 7.76 -1.75 9.84
CA LEU A 322 7.39 -0.38 9.46
C LEU A 322 6.52 0.28 10.52
N ILE A 323 5.53 -0.45 11.08
CA ILE A 323 4.69 0.05 12.18
C ILE A 323 5.55 0.39 13.40
N LYS A 324 6.44 -0.52 13.83
CA LYS A 324 7.35 -0.29 14.97
C LYS A 324 8.26 0.93 14.74
N SER A 325 8.83 1.06 13.54
CA SER A 325 9.66 2.21 13.18
C SER A 325 8.87 3.51 13.23
N MET A 326 7.62 3.51 12.78
CA MET A 326 6.72 4.67 12.82
C MET A 326 6.29 5.01 14.26
N GLU A 327 6.09 4.01 15.13
CA GLU A 327 5.76 4.24 16.55
C GLU A 327 6.94 4.83 17.34
N ALA A 328 8.17 4.59 16.90
CA ALA A 328 9.40 5.07 17.55
C ALA A 328 9.77 6.53 17.19
N ILE A 329 9.14 7.14 16.19
CA ILE A 329 9.35 8.53 15.74
C ILE A 329 8.23 9.46 16.19
#